data_cc16e367cd679c82ebba9b0c14a171ac
#
_entry.id   cc16e367cd679c82ebba9b0c14a171ac
#
_cell.length_a   1.000
_cell.length_b   1.000
_cell.length_c   1.000
_cell.angle_alpha   90.00
_cell.angle_beta   90.00
_cell.angle_gamma   90.00
#
_symmetry.space_group_name_H-M   'P 1'
#
loop_
_entity.id
_entity.type
_entity.pdbx_description
1 polymer ?
#
loop_
_entity_poly.entity_id
_entity_poly.type
_entity_poly.pdbx_seq_one_letter_code
_entity_poly.pdbx_strand_id
1 'polypeptide(L)'
;MYKEASAVDLSRFQKGKLAGFLALSVFLLGAAGGALVWAFLKILGMGMGFFWETLPQHLGAGSWYIPFLCLTGGLAMGLFQQKFGILPDTMAEVIAKVKRDGTYDYHRLPAIFTAVLLPLFAGGSLGPEAGLTGIITSLCFAVRDRIRQIVFQVRALVQLGSQPGLAVFFAPSPAGPPAGTPPPIFPDPKQQHRVKVLIYMAGVLGGVLALLLLHSAARPGHGLPQLMWHRWAGLAEWKWMPLFAAGGILLGKLYQLFVKGANALAHPLARNRILSCLTAGAFVSLLGLWNLDNLFSGGGRLLPLTAVWQQLPVTLLFLTAVTKLLTTALCLAFGWKGGSIFPIVYSAVSLGYGLAAVTGTGALFAATATTAAACGYLSRRPLLSAAIMLLCFPIRTLVPMLTAAAAGAWVGRRQCRVKRAE
;
A
#
# COMPACT_ATOMS: atom_id res chain seq x y z
N MET A 1 -53.38 -3.72 -3.97
CA MET A 1 -53.48 -3.86 -2.50
C MET A 1 -52.39 -4.85 -2.08
N TYR A 2 -51.15 -4.37 -1.99
CA TYR A 2 -50.02 -5.19 -1.52
C TYR A 2 -50.03 -5.16 0.02
N LYS A 3 -50.31 -6.33 0.64
CA LYS A 3 -50.12 -6.53 2.08
C LYS A 3 -48.66 -6.23 2.42
N GLU A 4 -48.41 -5.30 3.32
CA GLU A 4 -47.11 -5.05 3.94
C GLU A 4 -46.54 -6.39 4.44
N ALA A 5 -45.42 -6.78 3.88
CA ALA A 5 -44.66 -7.93 4.38
C ALA A 5 -44.19 -7.58 5.81
N SER A 6 -44.89 -8.19 6.79
CA SER A 6 -44.57 -8.01 8.21
C SER A 6 -43.08 -8.27 8.44
N ALA A 7 -42.39 -7.27 8.98
CA ALA A 7 -41.01 -7.40 9.43
C ALA A 7 -40.95 -8.63 10.36
N VAL A 8 -40.12 -9.62 10.02
CA VAL A 8 -39.86 -10.77 10.90
C VAL A 8 -39.14 -10.19 12.14
N ASP A 9 -39.87 -10.06 13.23
CA ASP A 9 -39.30 -9.58 14.50
C ASP A 9 -38.49 -10.70 15.15
N LEU A 10 -37.19 -10.74 14.77
CA LEU A 10 -36.24 -11.65 15.35
C LEU A 10 -36.05 -11.32 16.83
N SER A 11 -36.19 -12.33 17.70
CA SER A 11 -35.91 -12.15 19.13
C SER A 11 -34.49 -11.58 19.35
N ARG A 12 -34.26 -10.88 20.47
CA ARG A 12 -32.92 -10.33 20.82
C ARG A 12 -31.84 -11.41 20.77
N PHE A 13 -32.16 -12.64 21.16
CA PHE A 13 -31.26 -13.80 21.15
C PHE A 13 -30.89 -14.22 19.73
N GLN A 14 -31.85 -14.24 18.80
CA GLN A 14 -31.61 -14.57 17.38
C GLN A 14 -30.79 -13.48 16.67
N LYS A 15 -31.04 -12.20 16.96
CA LYS A 15 -30.24 -11.08 16.48
C LYS A 15 -28.78 -11.17 16.95
N GLY A 16 -28.56 -11.56 18.23
CA GLY A 16 -27.23 -11.80 18.79
C GLY A 16 -26.47 -12.96 18.11
N LYS A 17 -27.15 -14.10 17.93
CA LYS A 17 -26.56 -15.25 17.22
C LYS A 17 -26.19 -14.92 15.78
N LEU A 18 -27.06 -14.18 15.07
CA LEU A 18 -26.77 -13.74 13.70
C LEU A 18 -25.59 -12.77 13.62
N ALA A 19 -25.50 -11.81 14.55
CA ALA A 19 -24.36 -10.90 14.63
C ALA A 19 -23.05 -11.65 14.93
N GLY A 20 -23.08 -12.63 15.84
CA GLY A 20 -21.94 -13.49 16.14
C GLY A 20 -21.50 -14.34 14.94
N PHE A 21 -22.44 -14.96 14.24
CA PHE A 21 -22.17 -15.72 13.02
C PHE A 21 -21.55 -14.85 11.91
N LEU A 22 -22.10 -13.66 11.70
CA LEU A 22 -21.55 -12.69 10.74
C LEU A 22 -20.14 -12.24 11.15
N ALA A 23 -19.91 -11.95 12.43
CA ALA A 23 -18.60 -11.56 12.93
C ALA A 23 -17.55 -12.68 12.74
N LEU A 24 -17.92 -13.94 13.05
CA LEU A 24 -17.06 -15.11 12.83
C LEU A 24 -16.75 -15.31 11.34
N SER A 25 -17.76 -15.22 10.48
CA SER A 25 -17.60 -15.35 9.02
C SER A 25 -16.64 -14.28 8.48
N VAL A 26 -16.78 -13.03 8.94
CA VAL A 26 -15.90 -11.93 8.51
C VAL A 26 -14.51 -12.07 9.10
N PHE A 27 -14.39 -12.59 10.32
CA PHE A 27 -13.09 -12.93 10.92
C PHE A 27 -12.34 -13.96 10.08
N LEU A 28 -12.98 -15.05 9.69
CA LEU A 28 -12.37 -16.10 8.85
C LEU A 28 -12.01 -15.58 7.46
N LEU A 29 -12.85 -14.73 6.88
CA LEU A 29 -12.56 -14.09 5.60
C LEU A 29 -11.43 -13.06 5.71
N GLY A 30 -11.37 -12.34 6.82
CA GLY A 30 -10.22 -11.47 7.15
C GLY A 30 -8.94 -12.29 7.29
N ALA A 31 -8.99 -13.43 7.98
CA ALA A 31 -7.86 -14.35 8.11
C ALA A 31 -7.38 -14.89 6.75
N ALA A 32 -8.30 -15.27 5.86
CA ALA A 32 -7.97 -15.66 4.48
C ALA A 32 -7.31 -14.52 3.71
N GLY A 33 -7.80 -13.28 3.90
CA GLY A 33 -7.19 -12.07 3.34
C GLY A 33 -5.77 -11.84 3.84
N GLY A 34 -5.55 -11.96 5.14
CA GLY A 34 -4.21 -11.88 5.75
C GLY A 34 -3.26 -12.96 5.24
N ALA A 35 -3.75 -14.20 5.08
CA ALA A 35 -2.98 -15.28 4.50
C ALA A 35 -2.59 -15.02 3.03
N LEU A 36 -3.49 -14.43 2.24
CA LEU A 36 -3.20 -14.06 0.86
C LEU A 36 -2.15 -12.95 0.76
N VAL A 37 -2.23 -11.94 1.63
CA VAL A 37 -1.21 -10.89 1.73
C VAL A 37 0.14 -11.49 2.12
N TRP A 38 0.15 -12.40 3.11
CA TRP A 38 1.36 -13.11 3.50
C TRP A 38 1.94 -13.93 2.34
N ALA A 39 1.11 -14.69 1.63
CA ALA A 39 1.53 -15.47 0.47
C ALA A 39 2.12 -14.58 -0.64
N PHE A 40 1.48 -13.42 -0.91
CA PHE A 40 2.01 -12.44 -1.83
C PHE A 40 3.41 -11.94 -1.43
N LEU A 41 3.59 -11.53 -0.17
CA LEU A 41 4.89 -11.08 0.33
C LEU A 41 5.93 -12.19 0.33
N LYS A 42 5.52 -13.43 0.59
CA LYS A 42 6.40 -14.61 0.51
C LYS A 42 6.85 -14.88 -0.92
N ILE A 43 5.93 -14.88 -1.89
CA ILE A 43 6.23 -15.03 -3.32
C ILE A 43 7.16 -13.90 -3.78
N LEU A 44 6.88 -12.67 -3.37
CA LEU A 44 7.74 -11.52 -3.66
C LEU A 44 9.16 -11.75 -3.13
N GLY A 45 9.30 -12.12 -1.86
CA GLY A 45 10.61 -12.38 -1.25
C GLY A 45 11.37 -13.53 -1.93
N MET A 46 10.69 -14.65 -2.20
CA MET A 46 11.29 -15.79 -2.91
C MET A 46 11.71 -15.43 -4.33
N GLY A 47 10.87 -14.71 -5.06
CA GLY A 47 11.18 -14.27 -6.42
C GLY A 47 12.34 -13.28 -6.44
N MET A 48 12.37 -12.33 -5.49
CA MET A 48 13.50 -11.40 -5.37
C MET A 48 14.83 -12.15 -5.09
N GLY A 49 14.84 -13.10 -4.15
CA GLY A 49 16.01 -13.94 -3.87
C GLY A 49 16.42 -14.77 -5.09
N PHE A 50 15.44 -15.35 -5.79
CA PHE A 50 15.73 -16.13 -7.00
C PHE A 50 16.37 -15.29 -8.11
N PHE A 51 15.73 -14.17 -8.50
CA PHE A 51 16.19 -13.36 -9.63
C PHE A 51 17.45 -12.54 -9.32
N TRP A 52 17.68 -12.15 -8.06
CA TRP A 52 18.75 -11.22 -7.71
C TRP A 52 19.91 -11.84 -6.93
N GLU A 53 19.73 -13.05 -6.40
CA GLU A 53 20.78 -13.75 -5.66
C GLU A 53 21.11 -15.10 -6.30
N THR A 54 20.14 -16.01 -6.40
CA THR A 54 20.37 -17.38 -6.84
C THR A 54 20.75 -17.47 -8.33
N LEU A 55 19.95 -16.85 -9.20
CA LEU A 55 20.12 -16.94 -10.65
C LEU A 55 21.44 -16.31 -11.14
N PRO A 56 21.82 -15.09 -10.72
CA PRO A 56 23.11 -14.52 -11.13
C PRO A 56 24.30 -15.32 -10.60
N GLN A 57 24.24 -15.92 -9.42
CA GLN A 57 25.29 -16.79 -8.91
C GLN A 57 25.45 -18.04 -9.75
N HIS A 58 24.36 -18.70 -10.13
CA HIS A 58 24.41 -19.89 -11.00
C HIS A 58 24.91 -19.60 -12.41
N LEU A 59 24.62 -18.42 -12.94
CA LEU A 59 25.06 -18.00 -14.27
C LEU A 59 26.48 -17.40 -14.29
N GLY A 60 27.11 -17.22 -13.14
CA GLY A 60 28.36 -16.46 -13.05
C GLY A 60 28.21 -15.04 -13.61
N ALA A 61 27.02 -14.44 -13.42
CA ALA A 61 26.63 -13.22 -14.11
C ALA A 61 27.36 -11.99 -13.54
N GLY A 62 27.99 -11.24 -14.44
CA GLY A 62 28.59 -9.92 -14.12
C GLY A 62 27.59 -8.76 -14.20
N SER A 63 28.12 -7.55 -14.34
CA SER A 63 27.32 -6.30 -14.39
C SER A 63 26.26 -6.28 -15.50
N TRP A 64 26.44 -7.05 -16.58
CA TRP A 64 25.50 -7.17 -17.70
C TRP A 64 24.11 -7.71 -17.29
N TYR A 65 24.05 -8.43 -16.18
CA TYR A 65 22.81 -9.04 -15.69
C TYR A 65 21.75 -8.01 -15.30
N ILE A 66 22.16 -6.89 -14.70
CA ILE A 66 21.26 -5.81 -14.28
C ILE A 66 20.48 -5.24 -15.49
N PRO A 67 21.15 -4.77 -16.56
CA PRO A 67 20.44 -4.33 -17.77
C PRO A 67 19.58 -5.42 -18.39
N PHE A 68 20.08 -6.64 -18.45
CA PHE A 68 19.34 -7.77 -19.01
C PHE A 68 18.01 -7.97 -18.28
N LEU A 69 18.03 -8.05 -16.93
CA LEU A 69 16.83 -8.29 -16.15
C LEU A 69 15.86 -7.10 -16.17
N CYS A 70 16.37 -5.86 -16.10
CA CYS A 70 15.55 -4.66 -16.17
C CYS A 70 14.88 -4.49 -17.54
N LEU A 71 15.58 -4.74 -18.64
CA LEU A 71 15.05 -4.60 -19.99
C LEU A 71 14.05 -5.72 -20.32
N THR A 72 14.36 -6.97 -19.98
CA THR A 72 13.43 -8.09 -20.16
C THR A 72 12.16 -7.91 -19.32
N GLY A 73 12.29 -7.40 -18.08
CA GLY A 73 11.17 -7.02 -17.25
C GLY A 73 10.34 -5.89 -17.85
N GLY A 74 10.99 -4.87 -18.41
CA GLY A 74 10.32 -3.78 -19.13
C GLY A 74 9.54 -4.27 -20.35
N LEU A 75 10.13 -5.16 -21.16
CA LEU A 75 9.46 -5.80 -22.29
C LEU A 75 8.24 -6.61 -21.83
N ALA A 76 8.43 -7.47 -20.84
CA ALA A 76 7.37 -8.30 -20.29
C ALA A 76 6.22 -7.44 -19.74
N MET A 77 6.52 -6.34 -19.04
CA MET A 77 5.51 -5.40 -18.53
C MET A 77 4.76 -4.69 -19.66
N GLY A 78 5.48 -4.27 -20.73
CA GLY A 78 4.87 -3.66 -21.91
C GLY A 78 3.89 -4.59 -22.62
N LEU A 79 4.29 -5.86 -22.84
CA LEU A 79 3.43 -6.90 -23.41
C LEU A 79 2.23 -7.21 -22.52
N PHE A 80 2.45 -7.31 -21.21
CA PHE A 80 1.37 -7.52 -20.24
C PHE A 80 0.34 -6.40 -20.32
N GLN A 81 0.77 -5.15 -20.34
CA GLN A 81 -0.12 -3.99 -20.41
C GLN A 81 -0.86 -3.87 -21.74
N GLN A 82 -0.30 -4.35 -22.85
CA GLN A 82 -1.05 -4.43 -24.10
C GLN A 82 -2.25 -5.37 -23.98
N LYS A 83 -2.09 -6.52 -23.31
CA LYS A 83 -3.11 -7.56 -23.21
C LYS A 83 -4.15 -7.25 -22.13
N PHE A 84 -3.73 -6.83 -20.93
CA PHE A 84 -4.58 -6.71 -19.75
C PHE A 84 -4.92 -5.26 -19.36
N GLY A 85 -4.32 -4.27 -20.05
CA GLY A 85 -4.45 -2.87 -19.69
C GLY A 85 -3.47 -2.44 -18.59
N ILE A 86 -3.62 -1.19 -18.15
CA ILE A 86 -2.75 -0.59 -17.13
C ILE A 86 -3.24 -1.04 -15.74
N LEU A 87 -2.49 -1.93 -15.12
CA LEU A 87 -2.71 -2.46 -13.78
C LEU A 87 -1.40 -2.38 -12.97
N PRO A 88 -1.45 -2.35 -11.63
CA PRO A 88 -2.61 -2.13 -10.76
C PRO A 88 -3.05 -0.66 -10.75
N ASP A 89 -4.30 -0.44 -10.31
CA ASP A 89 -4.75 0.92 -9.99
C ASP A 89 -3.96 1.46 -8.79
N THR A 90 -3.68 2.75 -8.78
CA THR A 90 -3.12 3.41 -7.60
C THR A 90 -4.15 3.45 -6.46
N MET A 91 -3.68 3.58 -5.21
CA MET A 91 -4.58 3.69 -4.06
C MET A 91 -5.66 4.78 -4.24
N ALA A 92 -5.30 5.91 -4.85
CA ALA A 92 -6.24 7.00 -5.11
C ALA A 92 -7.30 6.62 -6.16
N GLU A 93 -6.89 5.91 -7.22
CA GLU A 93 -7.79 5.41 -8.27
C GLU A 93 -8.74 4.33 -7.74
N VAL A 94 -8.24 3.40 -6.90
CA VAL A 94 -9.06 2.40 -6.22
C VAL A 94 -10.14 3.08 -5.38
N ILE A 95 -9.76 4.05 -4.54
CA ILE A 95 -10.69 4.80 -3.70
C ILE A 95 -11.71 5.57 -4.56
N ALA A 96 -11.27 6.19 -5.66
CA ALA A 96 -12.15 6.92 -6.57
C ALA A 96 -13.16 5.99 -7.26
N LYS A 97 -12.71 4.82 -7.76
CA LYS A 97 -13.57 3.80 -8.35
C LYS A 97 -14.62 3.28 -7.35
N VAL A 98 -14.16 2.91 -6.14
CA VAL A 98 -15.07 2.45 -5.08
C VAL A 98 -16.10 3.51 -4.69
N LYS A 99 -15.71 4.79 -4.63
CA LYS A 99 -16.65 5.88 -4.33
C LYS A 99 -17.65 6.12 -5.45
N ARG A 100 -17.23 6.01 -6.71
CA ARG A 100 -18.07 6.26 -7.88
C ARG A 100 -19.01 5.11 -8.16
N ASP A 101 -18.47 3.88 -8.20
CA ASP A 101 -19.17 2.71 -8.73
C ASP A 101 -19.76 1.84 -7.60
N GLY A 102 -19.38 2.07 -6.34
CA GLY A 102 -19.80 1.25 -5.18
C GLY A 102 -19.33 -0.20 -5.23
N THR A 103 -18.53 -0.56 -6.26
CA THR A 103 -18.03 -1.91 -6.51
C THR A 103 -16.57 -1.86 -6.95
N TYR A 104 -15.88 -3.01 -6.83
CA TYR A 104 -14.54 -3.21 -7.35
C TYR A 104 -14.44 -4.62 -7.94
N ASP A 105 -13.87 -4.74 -9.15
CA ASP A 105 -13.81 -6.00 -9.88
C ASP A 105 -12.70 -6.90 -9.30
N TYR A 106 -13.10 -7.92 -8.55
CA TYR A 106 -12.21 -8.90 -7.94
C TYR A 106 -11.85 -10.08 -8.86
N HIS A 107 -12.51 -10.23 -10.00
CA HIS A 107 -12.17 -11.29 -10.98
C HIS A 107 -10.79 -11.04 -11.61
N ARG A 108 -10.30 -9.79 -11.60
CA ARG A 108 -8.96 -9.42 -12.11
C ARG A 108 -7.83 -9.62 -11.10
N LEU A 109 -8.11 -10.23 -9.95
CA LEU A 109 -7.10 -10.44 -8.90
C LEU A 109 -5.81 -11.10 -9.42
N PRO A 110 -5.83 -12.19 -10.23
CA PRO A 110 -4.61 -12.79 -10.76
C PRO A 110 -3.80 -11.83 -11.64
N ALA A 111 -4.49 -11.02 -12.46
CA ALA A 111 -3.84 -10.01 -13.29
C ALA A 111 -3.21 -8.90 -12.44
N ILE A 112 -3.85 -8.48 -11.35
CA ILE A 112 -3.29 -7.51 -10.40
C ILE A 112 -2.03 -8.08 -9.74
N PHE A 113 -2.04 -9.35 -9.31
CA PHE A 113 -0.86 -10.03 -8.75
C PHE A 113 0.33 -9.99 -9.72
N THR A 114 0.11 -10.43 -10.95
CA THR A 114 1.16 -10.45 -11.98
C THR A 114 1.67 -9.04 -12.29
N ALA A 115 0.76 -8.07 -12.44
CA ALA A 115 1.11 -6.69 -12.74
C ALA A 115 1.99 -6.03 -11.67
N VAL A 116 1.84 -6.45 -10.40
CA VAL A 116 2.64 -5.93 -9.28
C VAL A 116 3.97 -6.65 -9.16
N LEU A 117 3.99 -7.97 -9.30
CA LEU A 117 5.21 -8.76 -9.12
C LEU A 117 6.22 -8.53 -10.25
N LEU A 118 5.73 -8.33 -11.47
CA LEU A 118 6.59 -8.22 -12.65
C LEU A 118 7.61 -7.08 -12.56
N PRO A 119 7.21 -5.81 -12.33
CA PRO A 119 8.15 -4.70 -12.18
C PRO A 119 9.03 -4.83 -10.93
N LEU A 120 8.53 -5.46 -9.85
CA LEU A 120 9.31 -5.67 -8.63
C LEU A 120 10.42 -6.71 -8.87
N PHE A 121 10.13 -7.83 -9.54
CA PHE A 121 11.14 -8.82 -9.91
C PHE A 121 12.19 -8.26 -10.87
N ALA A 122 11.80 -7.32 -11.75
CA ALA A 122 12.71 -6.63 -12.65
C ALA A 122 13.59 -5.55 -11.97
N GLY A 123 13.49 -5.40 -10.63
CA GLY A 123 14.28 -4.43 -9.87
C GLY A 123 13.68 -3.02 -9.82
N GLY A 124 12.41 -2.86 -10.17
CA GLY A 124 11.73 -1.57 -10.15
C GLY A 124 11.79 -0.90 -8.78
N SER A 125 12.09 0.39 -8.76
CA SER A 125 12.04 1.23 -7.57
C SER A 125 10.61 1.57 -7.17
N LEU A 126 9.85 0.53 -6.84
CA LEU A 126 8.42 0.60 -6.58
C LEU A 126 8.09 -0.24 -5.33
N GLY A 127 7.11 0.20 -4.57
CA GLY A 127 6.62 -0.54 -3.42
C GLY A 127 5.44 -1.46 -3.78
N PRO A 128 5.25 -2.55 -3.04
CA PRO A 128 4.14 -3.47 -3.24
C PRO A 128 2.78 -2.91 -2.77
N GLU A 129 2.75 -1.75 -2.10
CA GLU A 129 1.58 -1.21 -1.43
C GLU A 129 0.41 -0.88 -2.37
N ALA A 130 0.68 -0.49 -3.62
CA ALA A 130 -0.39 -0.27 -4.61
C ALA A 130 -1.09 -1.58 -4.94
N GLY A 131 -0.32 -2.65 -5.16
CA GLY A 131 -0.86 -3.98 -5.38
C GLY A 131 -1.60 -4.53 -4.17
N LEU A 132 -1.01 -4.40 -2.99
CA LEU A 132 -1.66 -4.80 -1.74
C LEU A 132 -3.00 -4.08 -1.54
N THR A 133 -3.09 -2.80 -1.88
CA THR A 133 -4.35 -2.04 -1.84
C THR A 133 -5.39 -2.65 -2.77
N GLY A 134 -5.03 -2.95 -4.02
CA GLY A 134 -5.89 -3.61 -4.99
C GLY A 134 -6.35 -5.00 -4.54
N ILE A 135 -5.42 -5.81 -4.01
CA ILE A 135 -5.69 -7.16 -3.49
C ILE A 135 -6.65 -7.09 -2.30
N ILE A 136 -6.36 -6.27 -1.29
CA ILE A 136 -7.18 -6.11 -0.10
C ILE A 136 -8.58 -5.60 -0.47
N THR A 137 -8.67 -4.62 -1.37
CA THR A 137 -9.97 -4.09 -1.84
C THR A 137 -10.76 -5.16 -2.57
N SER A 138 -10.14 -5.91 -3.49
CA SER A 138 -10.77 -7.02 -4.19
C SER A 138 -11.34 -8.06 -3.21
N LEU A 139 -10.57 -8.43 -2.18
CA LEU A 139 -11.00 -9.34 -1.13
C LEU A 139 -12.17 -8.78 -0.32
N CYS A 140 -12.11 -7.49 0.08
CA CYS A 140 -13.20 -6.86 0.82
C CYS A 140 -14.52 -6.91 0.03
N PHE A 141 -14.48 -6.70 -1.29
CA PHE A 141 -15.66 -6.79 -2.13
C PHE A 141 -16.13 -8.22 -2.35
N ALA A 142 -15.23 -9.18 -2.57
CA ALA A 142 -15.58 -10.61 -2.64
C ALA A 142 -16.25 -11.09 -1.34
N VAL A 143 -15.69 -10.68 -0.18
CA VAL A 143 -16.26 -10.95 1.14
C VAL A 143 -17.64 -10.32 1.30
N ARG A 144 -17.80 -9.05 0.93
CA ARG A 144 -19.09 -8.36 0.98
C ARG A 144 -20.16 -9.11 0.18
N ASP A 145 -19.81 -9.54 -1.02
CA ASP A 145 -20.76 -10.21 -1.90
C ASP A 145 -21.11 -11.61 -1.38
N ARG A 146 -20.13 -12.34 -0.79
CA ARG A 146 -20.40 -13.61 -0.08
C ARG A 146 -21.28 -13.41 1.13
N ILE A 147 -21.04 -12.40 1.96
CA ILE A 147 -21.89 -12.10 3.12
C ILE A 147 -23.32 -11.79 2.66
N ARG A 148 -23.48 -10.99 1.60
CA ARG A 148 -24.80 -10.71 1.02
C ARG A 148 -25.50 -11.99 0.58
N GLN A 149 -24.80 -12.90 -0.07
CA GLN A 149 -25.34 -14.21 -0.47
C GLN A 149 -25.77 -15.04 0.74
N ILE A 150 -24.92 -15.14 1.77
CA ILE A 150 -25.21 -15.89 3.01
C ILE A 150 -26.41 -15.29 3.73
N VAL A 151 -26.43 -13.96 3.93
CA VAL A 151 -27.55 -13.26 4.58
C VAL A 151 -28.85 -13.47 3.77
N PHE A 152 -28.76 -13.46 2.47
CA PHE A 152 -29.87 -13.74 1.57
C PHE A 152 -30.38 -15.19 1.73
N GLN A 153 -29.48 -16.19 1.72
CA GLN A 153 -29.83 -17.60 1.91
C GLN A 153 -30.44 -17.85 3.30
N VAL A 154 -29.89 -17.26 4.35
CA VAL A 154 -30.45 -17.36 5.71
C VAL A 154 -31.85 -16.73 5.78
N ARG A 155 -32.06 -15.59 5.13
CA ARG A 155 -33.39 -14.99 5.03
C ARG A 155 -34.36 -15.86 4.25
N ALA A 156 -33.92 -16.45 3.13
CA ALA A 156 -34.71 -17.37 2.34
C ALA A 156 -35.11 -18.62 3.15
N LEU A 157 -34.19 -19.21 3.93
CA LEU A 157 -34.45 -20.34 4.82
C LEU A 157 -35.43 -20.00 5.95
N VAL A 158 -35.32 -18.79 6.51
CA VAL A 158 -36.25 -18.31 7.55
C VAL A 158 -37.63 -18.01 6.96
N GLN A 159 -37.72 -17.59 5.69
CA GLN A 159 -39.00 -17.33 4.98
C GLN A 159 -39.63 -18.58 4.38
N LEU A 160 -38.85 -19.64 4.11
CA LEU A 160 -39.39 -20.93 3.65
C LEU A 160 -40.36 -21.61 4.66
N GLY A 161 -40.32 -21.14 5.93
CA GLY A 161 -41.34 -21.51 6.93
C GLY A 161 -42.67 -20.75 6.82
N SER A 162 -42.82 -19.76 5.94
CA SER A 162 -44.01 -18.92 5.85
C SER A 162 -44.22 -18.22 4.50
N GLN A 163 -44.62 -18.99 3.46
CA GLN A 163 -45.26 -18.46 2.24
C GLN A 163 -44.44 -18.08 0.99
N PRO A 164 -45.05 -18.21 -0.23
CA PRO A 164 -44.35 -18.15 -1.51
C PRO A 164 -44.26 -16.74 -2.08
N GLY A 165 -43.06 -16.17 -2.05
CA GLY A 165 -42.76 -14.84 -2.62
C GLY A 165 -41.34 -14.67 -3.09
N LEU A 166 -40.64 -15.76 -3.34
CA LEU A 166 -39.16 -15.78 -3.54
C LEU A 166 -38.64 -15.14 -4.83
N ALA A 167 -39.51 -14.91 -5.84
CA ALA A 167 -39.06 -14.44 -7.17
C ALA A 167 -38.67 -12.96 -7.24
N VAL A 168 -39.10 -12.11 -6.28
CA VAL A 168 -38.86 -10.66 -6.30
C VAL A 168 -37.45 -10.28 -5.81
N PHE A 169 -36.76 -11.21 -5.13
CA PHE A 169 -35.46 -10.90 -4.47
C PHE A 169 -34.22 -11.18 -5.33
N PHE A 170 -34.38 -11.71 -6.54
CA PHE A 170 -33.27 -12.20 -7.37
C PHE A 170 -32.79 -11.21 -8.45
N ALA A 171 -33.38 -10.03 -8.59
CA ALA A 171 -32.92 -9.04 -9.56
C ALA A 171 -31.66 -8.30 -9.07
N PRO A 172 -30.56 -8.34 -9.81
CA PRO A 172 -29.40 -7.50 -9.51
C PRO A 172 -29.77 -6.05 -9.81
N SER A 173 -29.75 -5.17 -8.80
CA SER A 173 -30.01 -3.75 -8.99
C SER A 173 -28.71 -2.98 -9.10
N PRO A 174 -28.42 -2.29 -10.22
CA PRO A 174 -27.21 -1.51 -10.40
C PRO A 174 -27.26 -0.09 -9.82
N ALA A 175 -28.38 0.39 -9.30
CA ALA A 175 -28.51 1.76 -8.81
C ALA A 175 -29.46 1.84 -7.59
N GLY A 176 -28.90 2.16 -6.44
CA GLY A 176 -29.63 2.53 -5.22
C GLY A 176 -30.48 1.40 -4.58
N PRO A 177 -30.93 1.56 -3.33
CA PRO A 177 -31.93 0.66 -2.79
C PRO A 177 -33.25 0.88 -3.55
N PRO A 178 -33.80 -0.17 -4.22
CA PRO A 178 -35.10 -0.03 -4.87
C PRO A 178 -36.17 0.26 -3.83
N ALA A 179 -37.18 1.04 -4.23
CA ALA A 179 -38.39 1.22 -3.45
C ALA A 179 -38.96 -0.15 -3.11
N GLY A 180 -38.95 -0.54 -1.83
CA GLY A 180 -39.35 -1.88 -1.36
C GLY A 180 -38.20 -2.69 -0.72
N THR A 181 -37.04 -2.09 -0.39
CA THR A 181 -36.03 -2.77 0.42
C THR A 181 -36.61 -3.21 1.76
N PRO A 182 -36.47 -4.49 2.15
CA PRO A 182 -36.96 -4.96 3.43
C PRO A 182 -36.28 -4.15 4.56
N PRO A 183 -37.02 -3.88 5.64
CA PRO A 183 -36.50 -3.08 6.76
C PRO A 183 -35.19 -3.68 7.27
N PRO A 184 -34.25 -2.84 7.73
CA PRO A 184 -32.96 -3.31 8.22
C PRO A 184 -33.15 -4.30 9.36
N ILE A 185 -32.34 -5.36 9.41
CA ILE A 185 -32.37 -6.39 10.48
C ILE A 185 -32.21 -5.76 11.85
N PHE A 186 -31.52 -4.64 11.93
CA PHE A 186 -31.33 -3.81 13.11
C PHE A 186 -32.00 -2.45 12.87
N PRO A 187 -33.22 -2.22 13.40
CA PRO A 187 -33.94 -0.97 13.17
C PRO A 187 -33.31 0.23 13.89
N ASP A 188 -32.62 0.02 15.02
CA ASP A 188 -31.93 1.06 15.76
C ASP A 188 -30.61 1.45 15.06
N PRO A 189 -30.43 2.73 14.63
CA PRO A 189 -29.21 3.21 14.00
C PRO A 189 -27.95 3.01 14.85
N LYS A 190 -28.08 3.11 16.19
CA LYS A 190 -26.96 2.90 17.13
C LYS A 190 -26.54 1.43 17.16
N GLN A 191 -27.53 0.51 17.17
CA GLN A 191 -27.27 -0.92 17.13
C GLN A 191 -26.68 -1.33 15.79
N GLN A 192 -27.19 -0.80 14.68
CA GLN A 192 -26.64 -1.03 13.34
C GLN A 192 -25.18 -0.56 13.24
N HIS A 193 -24.83 0.60 13.81
CA HIS A 193 -23.47 1.10 13.84
C HIS A 193 -22.56 0.19 14.68
N ARG A 194 -22.98 -0.25 15.87
CA ARG A 194 -22.20 -1.18 16.72
C ARG A 194 -21.94 -2.50 16.03
N VAL A 195 -22.93 -3.09 15.37
CA VAL A 195 -22.77 -4.35 14.63
C VAL A 195 -21.83 -4.17 13.44
N LYS A 196 -21.94 -3.08 12.71
CA LYS A 196 -20.98 -2.75 11.63
C LYS A 196 -19.54 -2.66 12.16
N VAL A 197 -19.33 -1.93 13.25
CA VAL A 197 -18.01 -1.77 13.89
C VAL A 197 -17.49 -3.14 14.33
N LEU A 198 -18.31 -3.97 14.99
CA LEU A 198 -17.93 -5.33 15.41
C LEU A 198 -17.48 -6.18 14.22
N ILE A 199 -18.23 -6.17 13.13
CA ILE A 199 -17.92 -6.92 11.90
C ILE A 199 -16.59 -6.44 11.29
N TYR A 200 -16.39 -5.13 11.17
CA TYR A 200 -15.12 -4.59 10.65
C TYR A 200 -13.93 -4.93 11.55
N MET A 201 -14.10 -4.80 12.87
CA MET A 201 -13.05 -5.16 13.83
C MET A 201 -12.72 -6.65 13.78
N ALA A 202 -13.72 -7.52 13.65
CA ALA A 202 -13.51 -8.95 13.50
C ALA A 202 -12.70 -9.28 12.23
N GLY A 203 -13.01 -8.64 11.10
CA GLY A 203 -12.26 -8.83 9.86
C GLY A 203 -10.81 -8.36 9.95
N VAL A 204 -10.59 -7.19 10.51
CA VAL A 204 -9.24 -6.64 10.73
C VAL A 204 -8.44 -7.54 11.68
N LEU A 205 -9.06 -7.96 12.80
CA LEU A 205 -8.43 -8.84 13.78
C LEU A 205 -8.05 -10.19 13.15
N GLY A 206 -8.96 -10.79 12.37
CA GLY A 206 -8.69 -12.04 11.65
C GLY A 206 -7.51 -11.89 10.68
N GLY A 207 -7.47 -10.81 9.91
CA GLY A 207 -6.38 -10.54 8.97
C GLY A 207 -5.03 -10.34 9.66
N VAL A 208 -5.00 -9.53 10.70
CA VAL A 208 -3.78 -9.26 11.48
C VAL A 208 -3.29 -10.53 12.19
N LEU A 209 -4.20 -11.29 12.83
CA LEU A 209 -3.84 -12.52 13.54
C LEU A 209 -3.28 -13.56 12.57
N ALA A 210 -3.91 -13.77 11.41
CA ALA A 210 -3.40 -14.70 10.40
C ALA A 210 -2.01 -14.28 9.91
N LEU A 211 -1.80 -13.00 9.67
CA LEU A 211 -0.52 -12.46 9.22
C LEU A 211 0.57 -12.64 10.27
N LEU A 212 0.27 -12.41 11.56
CA LEU A 212 1.19 -12.62 12.66
C LEU A 212 1.53 -14.10 12.87
N LEU A 213 0.53 -14.98 12.86
CA LEU A 213 0.73 -16.44 13.02
C LEU A 213 1.56 -17.03 11.88
N LEU A 214 1.23 -16.67 10.63
CA LEU A 214 1.97 -17.15 9.46
C LEU A 214 3.39 -16.57 9.42
N HIS A 215 3.56 -15.32 9.89
CA HIS A 215 4.89 -14.71 9.98
C HIS A 215 5.74 -15.36 11.07
N SER A 216 5.18 -15.68 12.24
CA SER A 216 5.90 -16.35 13.32
C SER A 216 6.27 -17.80 12.97
N ALA A 217 5.43 -18.49 12.18
CA ALA A 217 5.70 -19.85 11.70
C ALA A 217 6.73 -19.89 10.55
N ALA A 218 6.93 -18.78 9.83
CA ALA A 218 7.94 -18.66 8.78
C ALA A 218 9.30 -18.28 9.40
N ARG A 219 10.39 -18.82 8.83
CA ARG A 219 11.74 -18.46 9.27
C ARG A 219 11.94 -16.93 9.21
N PRO A 220 12.62 -16.30 10.20
CA PRO A 220 12.87 -14.88 10.22
C PRO A 220 13.66 -14.44 8.98
N GLY A 221 13.19 -13.43 8.24
CA GLY A 221 13.89 -12.86 7.09
C GLY A 221 13.01 -12.10 6.10
N HIS A 222 11.67 -12.21 6.15
CA HIS A 222 10.77 -11.67 5.13
C HIS A 222 9.61 -10.82 5.72
N GLY A 223 9.80 -10.20 6.89
CA GLY A 223 8.82 -9.33 7.51
C GLY A 223 8.93 -7.87 7.05
N LEU A 224 7.92 -7.06 7.46
CA LEU A 224 8.02 -5.61 7.35
C LEU A 224 9.26 -5.14 8.12
N PRO A 225 10.08 -4.28 7.53
CA PRO A 225 11.30 -3.81 8.17
C PRO A 225 10.93 -2.94 9.38
N GLN A 226 11.04 -3.51 10.57
CA GLN A 226 10.96 -2.72 11.78
C GLN A 226 12.36 -2.23 12.14
N LEU A 227 12.54 -0.92 12.10
CA LEU A 227 13.77 -0.27 12.53
C LEU A 227 13.82 -0.29 14.07
N MET A 228 14.36 -1.36 14.64
CA MET A 228 14.54 -1.50 16.08
C MET A 228 15.82 -0.76 16.51
N TRP A 229 15.67 0.37 17.19
CA TRP A 229 16.74 1.17 17.72
C TRP A 229 16.72 1.18 19.24
N HIS A 230 17.90 1.05 19.83
CA HIS A 230 18.05 0.90 21.28
C HIS A 230 18.15 2.22 22.05
N ARG A 231 18.45 3.34 21.38
CA ARG A 231 18.58 4.64 22.03
C ARG A 231 17.38 5.55 21.79
N TRP A 232 16.87 6.10 22.88
CA TRP A 232 15.83 7.13 22.88
C TRP A 232 16.46 8.48 22.50
N ALA A 233 15.73 9.31 21.75
CA ALA A 233 16.10 10.70 21.48
C ALA A 233 16.08 11.52 22.79
N GLY A 234 17.21 12.11 23.13
CA GLY A 234 17.28 13.07 24.23
C GLY A 234 16.62 14.41 23.86
N LEU A 235 16.23 15.21 24.86
CA LEU A 235 15.65 16.54 24.61
C LEU A 235 16.60 17.43 23.78
N ALA A 236 17.92 17.25 23.88
CA ALA A 236 18.92 17.98 23.11
C ALA A 236 18.81 17.78 21.59
N GLU A 237 18.21 16.69 21.12
CA GLU A 237 18.05 16.41 19.69
C GLU A 237 16.94 17.24 19.05
N TRP A 238 15.96 17.70 19.85
CA TRP A 238 14.81 18.49 19.37
C TRP A 238 15.20 19.83 18.73
N LYS A 239 16.35 20.39 19.08
CA LYS A 239 16.87 21.62 18.43
C LYS A 239 17.07 21.43 16.92
N TRP A 240 17.31 20.20 16.46
CA TRP A 240 17.53 19.87 15.07
C TRP A 240 16.24 19.48 14.31
N MET A 241 15.11 19.38 15.01
CA MET A 241 13.81 19.05 14.41
C MET A 241 13.45 19.92 13.19
N PRO A 242 13.65 21.27 13.22
CA PRO A 242 13.35 22.10 12.06
C PRO A 242 14.20 21.75 10.84
N LEU A 243 15.48 21.41 11.02
CA LEU A 243 16.37 20.99 9.94
C LEU A 243 15.90 19.68 9.30
N PHE A 244 15.59 18.67 10.11
CA PHE A 244 15.12 17.39 9.63
C PHE A 244 13.75 17.51 8.94
N ALA A 245 12.84 18.28 9.50
CA ALA A 245 11.56 18.56 8.88
C ALA A 245 11.72 19.31 7.54
N ALA A 246 12.60 20.30 7.48
CA ALA A 246 12.91 21.03 6.25
C ALA A 246 13.50 20.11 5.18
N GLY A 247 14.46 19.24 5.55
CA GLY A 247 15.03 18.21 4.68
C GLY A 247 13.98 17.29 4.09
N GLY A 248 13.06 16.77 4.93
CA GLY A 248 11.96 15.92 4.48
C GLY A 248 10.98 16.64 3.55
N ILE A 249 10.63 17.90 3.87
CA ILE A 249 9.74 18.72 3.00
C ILE A 249 10.44 18.99 1.67
N LEU A 250 11.71 19.31 1.67
CA LEU A 250 12.49 19.52 0.44
C LEU A 250 12.51 18.27 -0.43
N LEU A 251 12.73 17.10 0.19
CA LEU A 251 12.71 15.81 -0.49
C LEU A 251 11.32 15.55 -1.12
N GLY A 252 10.25 15.84 -0.40
CA GLY A 252 8.87 15.71 -0.91
C GLY A 252 8.58 16.66 -2.08
N LYS A 253 9.10 17.90 -2.06
CA LYS A 253 9.02 18.84 -3.19
C LYS A 253 9.80 18.34 -4.40
N LEU A 254 11.02 17.85 -4.16
CA LEU A 254 11.89 17.29 -5.19
C LEU A 254 11.23 16.09 -5.89
N TYR A 255 10.61 15.19 -5.11
CA TYR A 255 9.83 14.09 -5.67
C TYR A 255 8.70 14.57 -6.59
N GLN A 256 7.94 15.59 -6.18
CA GLN A 256 6.87 16.15 -7.04
C GLN A 256 7.45 16.78 -8.32
N LEU A 257 8.62 17.39 -8.24
CA LEU A 257 9.32 17.94 -9.41
C LEU A 257 9.76 16.80 -10.35
N PHE A 258 10.36 15.74 -9.82
CA PHE A 258 10.75 14.57 -10.60
C PHE A 258 9.55 13.89 -11.27
N VAL A 259 8.43 13.73 -10.55
CA VAL A 259 7.20 13.17 -11.14
C VAL A 259 6.70 14.03 -12.31
N LYS A 260 6.74 15.36 -12.19
CA LYS A 260 6.35 16.26 -13.28
C LYS A 260 7.29 16.14 -14.48
N GLY A 261 8.61 16.20 -14.24
CA GLY A 261 9.61 16.08 -15.29
C GLY A 261 9.56 14.71 -15.97
N ALA A 262 9.45 13.64 -15.19
CA ALA A 262 9.34 12.29 -15.72
C ALA A 262 8.05 12.08 -16.56
N ASN A 263 6.91 12.63 -16.13
CA ASN A 263 5.66 12.59 -16.93
C ASN A 263 5.79 13.38 -18.24
N ALA A 264 6.43 14.55 -18.22
CA ALA A 264 6.69 15.31 -19.44
C ALA A 264 7.60 14.52 -20.41
N LEU A 265 8.63 13.87 -19.87
CA LEU A 265 9.54 13.04 -20.66
C LEU A 265 8.85 11.76 -21.21
N ALA A 266 7.94 11.18 -20.45
CA ALA A 266 7.21 9.99 -20.87
C ALA A 266 6.07 10.28 -21.86
N HIS A 267 5.58 11.52 -21.91
CA HIS A 267 4.42 11.89 -22.73
C HIS A 267 4.53 11.46 -24.21
N PRO A 268 5.65 11.67 -24.93
CA PRO A 268 5.76 11.27 -26.34
C PRO A 268 5.74 9.74 -26.53
N LEU A 269 6.16 8.97 -25.51
CA LEU A 269 6.18 7.50 -25.56
C LEU A 269 4.89 6.85 -25.02
N ALA A 270 3.97 7.62 -24.47
CA ALA A 270 2.72 7.12 -23.88
C ALA A 270 1.84 6.32 -24.87
N ARG A 271 1.98 6.59 -26.19
CA ARG A 271 1.25 5.90 -27.27
C ARG A 271 1.73 4.46 -27.45
N ASN A 272 3.04 4.20 -27.24
CA ASN A 272 3.64 2.86 -27.37
C ASN A 272 4.01 2.32 -25.98
N ARG A 273 3.15 1.47 -25.41
CA ARG A 273 3.32 0.91 -24.06
C ARG A 273 4.59 0.08 -23.92
N ILE A 274 4.95 -0.70 -24.94
CA ILE A 274 6.16 -1.53 -24.91
C ILE A 274 7.39 -0.64 -24.84
N LEU A 275 7.47 0.36 -25.74
CA LEU A 275 8.62 1.26 -25.78
C LEU A 275 8.72 2.08 -24.47
N SER A 276 7.59 2.54 -23.94
CA SER A 276 7.55 3.24 -22.64
C SER A 276 8.10 2.35 -21.52
N CYS A 277 7.59 1.12 -21.36
CA CYS A 277 8.06 0.21 -20.30
C CYS A 277 9.53 -0.23 -20.49
N LEU A 278 10.00 -0.39 -21.73
CA LEU A 278 11.42 -0.65 -22.03
C LEU A 278 12.31 0.53 -21.62
N THR A 279 11.86 1.77 -21.90
CA THR A 279 12.58 2.99 -21.49
C THR A 279 12.67 3.09 -19.95
N ALA A 280 11.61 2.70 -19.23
CA ALA A 280 11.69 2.57 -17.76
C ALA A 280 12.78 1.57 -17.36
N GLY A 281 12.81 0.38 -17.98
CA GLY A 281 13.83 -0.64 -17.73
C GLY A 281 15.25 -0.13 -18.01
N ALA A 282 15.45 0.67 -19.06
CA ALA A 282 16.73 1.28 -19.37
C ALA A 282 17.18 2.29 -18.30
N PHE A 283 16.30 3.18 -17.84
CA PHE A 283 16.62 4.10 -16.75
C PHE A 283 16.90 3.38 -15.44
N VAL A 284 16.08 2.38 -15.10
CA VAL A 284 16.27 1.57 -13.89
C VAL A 284 17.62 0.86 -13.95
N SER A 285 17.98 0.27 -15.08
CA SER A 285 19.28 -0.42 -15.24
C SER A 285 20.46 0.54 -15.09
N LEU A 286 20.40 1.71 -15.73
CA LEU A 286 21.47 2.71 -15.67
C LEU A 286 21.70 3.20 -14.24
N LEU A 287 20.63 3.55 -13.54
CA LEU A 287 20.69 4.01 -12.15
C LEU A 287 21.04 2.88 -11.18
N GLY A 288 20.67 1.63 -11.51
CA GLY A 288 21.05 0.44 -10.75
C GLY A 288 22.50 0.05 -10.89
N LEU A 289 23.08 0.21 -12.08
CA LEU A 289 24.51 0.00 -12.31
C LEU A 289 25.37 1.00 -11.52
N TRP A 290 24.89 2.22 -11.38
CA TRP A 290 25.58 3.22 -10.57
C TRP A 290 25.46 2.93 -9.07
N ASN A 291 24.24 2.58 -8.57
CA ASN A 291 24.02 2.22 -7.18
C ASN A 291 22.82 1.26 -7.07
N LEU A 292 23.08 0.05 -6.60
CA LEU A 292 22.06 -1.00 -6.40
C LEU A 292 20.91 -0.59 -5.47
N ASP A 293 21.12 0.37 -4.58
CA ASP A 293 20.07 0.88 -3.70
C ASP A 293 19.00 1.69 -4.44
N ASN A 294 19.26 2.11 -5.69
CA ASN A 294 18.25 2.70 -6.55
C ASN A 294 17.21 1.69 -7.06
N LEU A 295 17.58 0.42 -7.11
CA LEU A 295 16.66 -0.67 -7.43
C LEU A 295 15.76 -1.00 -6.24
N PHE A 296 14.75 -1.81 -6.49
CA PHE A 296 13.84 -2.37 -5.49
C PHE A 296 12.96 -1.35 -4.78
N SER A 297 12.02 -1.83 -3.98
CA SER A 297 11.09 -1.00 -3.21
C SER A 297 11.77 -0.16 -2.11
N GLY A 298 12.95 -0.56 -1.69
CA GLY A 298 13.64 0.02 -0.53
C GLY A 298 13.22 -0.60 0.81
N GLY A 299 12.02 -1.15 0.95
CA GLY A 299 11.56 -1.74 2.22
C GLY A 299 12.50 -2.82 2.75
N GLY A 300 12.86 -3.80 1.92
CA GLY A 300 13.82 -4.86 2.31
C GLY A 300 15.27 -4.38 2.48
N ARG A 301 15.59 -3.19 1.98
CA ARG A 301 16.94 -2.59 2.08
C ARG A 301 17.10 -1.65 3.28
N LEU A 302 16.03 -1.35 3.99
CA LEU A 302 16.09 -0.47 5.18
C LEU A 302 16.97 -1.06 6.28
N LEU A 303 16.80 -2.35 6.60
CA LEU A 303 17.60 -3.01 7.64
C LEU A 303 19.09 -3.07 7.28
N PRO A 304 19.51 -3.53 6.08
CA PRO A 304 20.90 -3.43 5.65
C PRO A 304 21.45 -2.01 5.74
N LEU A 305 20.71 -0.99 5.27
CA LEU A 305 21.13 0.40 5.37
C LEU A 305 21.36 0.83 6.82
N THR A 306 20.51 0.40 7.76
CA THR A 306 20.68 0.72 9.18
C THR A 306 21.94 0.12 9.79
N ALA A 307 22.41 -0.99 9.26
CA ALA A 307 23.62 -1.66 9.74
C ALA A 307 24.90 -1.01 9.25
N VAL A 308 24.88 -0.41 8.04
CA VAL A 308 26.10 0.06 7.37
C VAL A 308 26.18 1.57 7.17
N TRP A 309 25.14 2.36 7.49
CA TRP A 309 25.08 3.78 7.17
C TRP A 309 26.26 4.61 7.71
N GLN A 310 26.82 4.21 8.86
CA GLN A 310 27.98 4.89 9.47
C GLN A 310 29.29 4.67 8.68
N GLN A 311 29.34 3.61 7.89
CA GLN A 311 30.50 3.28 7.05
C GLN A 311 30.40 3.93 5.65
N LEU A 312 29.21 4.46 5.30
CA LEU A 312 28.96 5.06 4.00
C LEU A 312 29.33 6.56 4.02
N PRO A 313 29.91 7.07 2.93
CA PRO A 313 30.13 8.51 2.79
C PRO A 313 28.79 9.27 2.85
N VAL A 314 28.79 10.41 3.56
CA VAL A 314 27.59 11.25 3.69
C VAL A 314 27.04 11.71 2.32
N THR A 315 27.94 11.98 1.38
CA THR A 315 27.59 12.33 -0.01
C THR A 315 26.82 11.21 -0.69
N LEU A 316 27.19 9.93 -0.48
CA LEU A 316 26.49 8.79 -1.03
C LEU A 316 25.07 8.67 -0.47
N LEU A 317 24.88 8.91 0.84
CA LEU A 317 23.56 8.89 1.48
C LEU A 317 22.64 9.96 0.87
N PHE A 318 23.13 11.18 0.64
CA PHE A 318 22.37 12.25 0.01
C PHE A 318 22.06 11.95 -1.46
N LEU A 319 23.04 11.48 -2.23
CA LEU A 319 22.84 11.10 -3.62
C LEU A 319 21.86 9.95 -3.76
N THR A 320 21.98 8.92 -2.93
CA THR A 320 21.02 7.79 -2.92
C THR A 320 19.61 8.26 -2.60
N ALA A 321 19.43 9.19 -1.66
CA ALA A 321 18.13 9.76 -1.35
C ALA A 321 17.48 10.44 -2.57
N VAL A 322 18.26 11.19 -3.35
CA VAL A 322 17.78 11.93 -4.53
C VAL A 322 17.54 10.99 -5.71
N THR A 323 18.52 10.13 -6.03
CA THR A 323 18.46 9.24 -7.20
C THR A 323 17.38 8.16 -7.05
N LYS A 324 17.14 7.69 -5.84
CA LYS A 324 16.03 6.77 -5.54
C LYS A 324 14.67 7.36 -5.90
N LEU A 325 14.42 8.63 -5.52
CA LEU A 325 13.18 9.32 -5.88
C LEU A 325 13.05 9.52 -7.40
N LEU A 326 14.16 9.85 -8.06
CA LEU A 326 14.20 9.98 -9.51
C LEU A 326 13.85 8.65 -10.19
N THR A 327 14.48 7.55 -9.77
CA THR A 327 14.19 6.20 -10.29
C THR A 327 12.72 5.84 -10.11
N THR A 328 12.16 6.12 -8.93
CA THR A 328 10.73 5.88 -8.65
C THR A 328 9.83 6.70 -9.55
N ALA A 329 10.14 7.98 -9.75
CA ALA A 329 9.35 8.86 -10.62
C ALA A 329 9.40 8.40 -12.07
N LEU A 330 10.58 7.98 -12.57
CA LEU A 330 10.76 7.43 -13.91
C LEU A 330 9.99 6.11 -14.07
N CYS A 331 10.10 5.16 -13.13
CA CYS A 331 9.31 3.92 -13.17
C CYS A 331 7.81 4.21 -13.37
N LEU A 332 7.25 5.07 -12.52
CA LEU A 332 5.82 5.37 -12.54
C LEU A 332 5.39 6.09 -13.82
N ALA A 333 6.18 7.05 -14.29
CA ALA A 333 5.87 7.82 -15.49
C ALA A 333 5.91 6.99 -16.77
N PHE A 334 6.87 6.08 -16.88
CA PHE A 334 7.06 5.21 -18.05
C PHE A 334 6.26 3.91 -17.97
N GLY A 335 5.29 3.82 -17.06
CA GLY A 335 4.28 2.77 -17.08
C GLY A 335 4.56 1.57 -16.15
N TRP A 336 5.68 1.53 -15.44
CA TRP A 336 5.85 0.55 -14.38
C TRP A 336 4.97 0.96 -13.19
N LYS A 337 3.96 0.18 -12.89
CA LYS A 337 2.98 0.50 -11.86
C LYS A 337 3.33 -0.15 -10.53
N GLY A 338 3.22 0.64 -9.47
CA GLY A 338 3.50 0.21 -8.09
C GLY A 338 3.27 1.35 -7.11
N GLY A 339 3.63 1.13 -5.85
CA GLY A 339 3.57 2.15 -4.82
C GLY A 339 4.84 3.01 -4.76
N SER A 340 4.71 4.23 -4.28
CA SER A 340 5.84 5.13 -4.06
C SER A 340 6.19 5.32 -2.59
N ILE A 341 5.41 4.75 -1.65
CA ILE A 341 5.57 5.01 -0.23
C ILE A 341 6.90 4.46 0.28
N PHE A 342 7.20 3.18 0.05
CA PHE A 342 8.43 2.58 0.51
C PHE A 342 9.70 3.20 -0.10
N PRO A 343 9.78 3.49 -1.41
CA PRO A 343 10.89 4.24 -1.98
C PRO A 343 11.08 5.62 -1.35
N ILE A 344 9.99 6.35 -1.07
CA ILE A 344 10.06 7.66 -0.40
C ILE A 344 10.57 7.50 1.04
N VAL A 345 10.08 6.48 1.78
CA VAL A 345 10.57 6.18 3.12
C VAL A 345 12.06 5.87 3.10
N TYR A 346 12.53 5.02 2.20
CA TYR A 346 13.94 4.69 2.05
C TYR A 346 14.80 5.94 1.76
N SER A 347 14.36 6.76 0.80
CA SER A 347 15.05 8.01 0.44
C SER A 347 15.13 8.97 1.63
N ALA A 348 14.03 9.10 2.37
CA ALA A 348 13.98 10.00 3.52
C ALA A 348 14.80 9.47 4.72
N VAL A 349 14.87 8.14 4.92
CA VAL A 349 15.77 7.51 5.90
C VAL A 349 17.23 7.75 5.52
N SER A 350 17.60 7.55 4.25
CA SER A 350 18.95 7.81 3.76
C SER A 350 19.36 9.26 3.96
N LEU A 351 18.46 10.22 3.61
CA LEU A 351 18.70 11.65 3.90
C LEU A 351 18.84 11.91 5.40
N GLY A 352 17.96 11.32 6.23
CA GLY A 352 17.99 11.45 7.68
C GLY A 352 19.31 10.96 8.28
N TYR A 353 19.87 9.86 7.77
CA TYR A 353 21.18 9.37 8.19
C TYR A 353 22.31 10.29 7.78
N GLY A 354 22.28 10.83 6.56
CA GLY A 354 23.24 11.82 6.12
C GLY A 354 23.21 13.07 7.00
N LEU A 355 22.01 13.56 7.34
CA LEU A 355 21.85 14.70 8.26
C LEU A 355 22.29 14.36 9.69
N ALA A 356 22.03 13.14 10.18
CA ALA A 356 22.50 12.68 11.49
C ALA A 356 24.03 12.65 11.56
N ALA A 357 24.69 12.17 10.49
CA ALA A 357 26.15 12.16 10.40
C ALA A 357 26.75 13.58 10.47
N VAL A 358 26.12 14.56 9.82
CA VAL A 358 26.59 15.98 9.83
C VAL A 358 26.34 16.66 11.18
N THR A 359 25.18 16.36 11.82
CA THR A 359 24.78 17.06 13.06
C THR A 359 25.23 16.37 14.34
N GLY A 360 25.73 15.12 14.23
CA GLY A 360 26.07 14.29 15.39
C GLY A 360 24.85 13.84 16.22
N THR A 361 23.65 13.86 15.64
CA THR A 361 22.39 13.49 16.33
C THR A 361 22.10 12.01 16.23
N GLY A 362 21.13 11.54 17.04
CA GLY A 362 20.66 10.16 16.97
C GLY A 362 20.01 9.83 15.62
N ALA A 363 20.53 8.82 14.94
CA ALA A 363 20.11 8.42 13.59
C ALA A 363 18.62 8.11 13.49
N LEU A 364 18.04 7.48 14.54
CA LEU A 364 16.61 7.19 14.59
C LEU A 364 15.76 8.45 14.59
N PHE A 365 16.15 9.45 15.40
CA PHE A 365 15.41 10.71 15.49
C PHE A 365 15.43 11.44 14.15
N ALA A 366 16.62 11.58 13.55
CA ALA A 366 16.80 12.23 12.27
C ALA A 366 16.02 11.50 11.15
N ALA A 367 16.17 10.17 11.03
CA ALA A 367 15.45 9.36 10.04
C ALA A 367 13.93 9.47 10.21
N THR A 368 13.43 9.38 11.47
CA THR A 368 12.00 9.48 11.76
C THR A 368 11.45 10.85 11.39
N ALA A 369 12.10 11.93 11.83
CA ALA A 369 11.65 13.30 11.59
C ALA A 369 11.66 13.64 10.09
N THR A 370 12.73 13.29 9.38
CA THR A 370 12.85 13.52 7.93
C THR A 370 11.79 12.75 7.16
N THR A 371 11.60 11.46 7.49
CA THR A 371 10.61 10.61 6.80
C THR A 371 9.19 11.07 7.09
N ALA A 372 8.88 11.41 8.35
CA ALA A 372 7.56 11.89 8.73
C ALA A 372 7.20 13.21 8.05
N ALA A 373 8.14 14.13 7.94
CA ALA A 373 7.95 15.40 7.24
C ALA A 373 7.71 15.18 5.73
N ALA A 374 8.49 14.31 5.08
CA ALA A 374 8.31 13.97 3.67
C ALA A 374 6.95 13.33 3.39
N CYS A 375 6.58 12.30 4.16
CA CYS A 375 5.28 11.64 4.05
C CYS A 375 4.12 12.57 4.39
N GLY A 376 4.28 13.43 5.41
CA GLY A 376 3.30 14.44 5.80
C GLY A 376 3.06 15.45 4.68
N TYR A 377 4.13 15.95 4.06
CA TYR A 377 4.04 16.88 2.94
C TYR A 377 3.29 16.29 1.73
N LEU A 378 3.60 15.05 1.37
CA LEU A 378 3.00 14.37 0.21
C LEU A 378 1.54 13.97 0.46
N SER A 379 1.24 13.38 1.62
CA SER A 379 -0.11 12.93 1.97
C SER A 379 -1.05 14.05 2.39
N ARG A 380 -0.50 15.16 2.91
CA ARG A 380 -1.21 16.29 3.55
C ARG A 380 -2.07 15.88 4.75
N ARG A 381 -1.90 14.66 5.26
CA ARG A 381 -2.65 14.07 6.37
C ARG A 381 -1.68 13.52 7.43
N PRO A 382 -1.39 14.28 8.50
CA PRO A 382 -0.35 13.91 9.45
C PRO A 382 -0.62 12.58 10.15
N LEU A 383 -1.87 12.32 10.55
CA LEU A 383 -2.24 11.07 11.22
C LEU A 383 -2.09 9.85 10.30
N LEU A 384 -2.47 9.98 9.02
CA LEU A 384 -2.30 8.91 8.04
C LEU A 384 -0.82 8.62 7.80
N SER A 385 0.01 9.66 7.70
CA SER A 385 1.46 9.50 7.54
C SER A 385 2.07 8.80 8.75
N ALA A 386 1.71 9.21 9.96
CA ALA A 386 2.20 8.57 11.18
C ALA A 386 1.75 7.09 11.27
N ALA A 387 0.50 6.79 10.94
CA ALA A 387 0.00 5.41 10.93
C ALA A 387 0.76 4.51 9.94
N ILE A 388 1.06 5.01 8.74
CA ILE A 388 1.86 4.27 7.76
C ILE A 388 3.30 4.06 8.28
N MET A 389 3.87 5.07 8.90
CA MET A 389 5.23 4.99 9.41
C MET A 389 5.40 4.06 10.60
N LEU A 390 4.35 3.84 11.41
CA LEU A 390 4.36 2.86 12.50
C LEU A 390 4.58 1.41 12.00
N LEU A 391 4.43 1.15 10.71
CA LEU A 391 4.81 -0.13 10.11
C LEU A 391 6.34 -0.33 10.06
N CYS A 392 7.10 0.77 9.98
CA CYS A 392 8.56 0.72 9.84
C CYS A 392 9.30 1.25 11.07
N PHE A 393 8.70 2.16 11.85
CA PHE A 393 9.34 2.83 12.97
C PHE A 393 8.68 2.42 14.30
N PRO A 394 9.46 2.31 15.38
CA PRO A 394 8.94 1.92 16.69
C PRO A 394 8.02 3.01 17.27
N ILE A 395 7.04 2.59 18.05
CA ILE A 395 6.06 3.48 18.67
C ILE A 395 6.67 4.59 19.54
N ARG A 396 7.89 4.37 20.06
CA ARG A 396 8.64 5.35 20.84
C ARG A 396 8.89 6.66 20.07
N THR A 397 8.94 6.61 18.75
CA THR A 397 9.16 7.78 17.88
C THR A 397 7.85 8.50 17.50
N LEU A 398 6.72 8.14 18.11
CA LEU A 398 5.41 8.69 17.75
C LEU A 398 5.35 10.21 17.88
N VAL A 399 5.93 10.78 18.93
CA VAL A 399 5.89 12.24 19.16
C VAL A 399 6.69 13.00 18.10
N PRO A 400 7.99 12.74 17.88
CA PRO A 400 8.72 13.38 16.79
C PRO A 400 8.14 13.09 15.41
N MET A 401 7.55 11.91 15.21
CA MET A 401 6.85 11.54 13.98
C MET A 401 5.64 12.42 13.71
N LEU A 402 4.77 12.61 14.70
CA LEU A 402 3.56 13.43 14.58
C LEU A 402 3.89 14.90 14.37
N THR A 403 4.87 15.43 15.10
CA THR A 403 5.28 16.84 14.97
C THR A 403 5.87 17.13 13.59
N ALA A 404 6.77 16.28 13.10
CA ALA A 404 7.38 16.43 11.78
C ALA A 404 6.34 16.21 10.66
N ALA A 405 5.44 15.21 10.79
CA ALA A 405 4.36 14.97 9.84
C ALA A 405 3.37 16.14 9.79
N ALA A 406 3.07 16.77 10.94
CA ALA A 406 2.20 17.94 11.00
C ALA A 406 2.84 19.15 10.29
N ALA A 407 4.13 19.40 10.51
CA ALA A 407 4.88 20.44 9.82
C ALA A 407 4.89 20.21 8.29
N GLY A 408 5.20 18.99 7.84
CA GLY A 408 5.15 18.62 6.44
C GLY A 408 3.76 18.80 5.82
N ALA A 409 2.71 18.31 6.49
CA ALA A 409 1.33 18.42 6.02
C ALA A 409 0.86 19.88 5.94
N TRP A 410 1.27 20.74 6.87
CA TRP A 410 0.94 22.16 6.85
C TRP A 410 1.51 22.85 5.61
N VAL A 411 2.80 22.64 5.30
CA VAL A 411 3.44 23.19 4.10
C VAL A 411 2.79 22.64 2.83
N GLY A 412 2.52 21.32 2.78
CA GLY A 412 1.87 20.69 1.62
C GLY A 412 0.45 21.20 1.35
N ARG A 413 -0.33 21.52 2.41
CA ARG A 413 -1.67 22.13 2.28
C ARG A 413 -1.59 23.57 1.78
N ARG A 414 -0.67 24.37 2.31
CA ARG A 414 -0.46 25.76 1.85
C ARG A 414 -0.16 25.82 0.35
N GLN A 415 0.76 25.00 -0.12
CA GLN A 415 1.12 24.97 -1.53
C GLN A 415 -0.06 24.60 -2.45
N CYS A 416 -0.96 23.72 -1.97
CA CYS A 416 -2.15 23.35 -2.74
C CYS A 416 -3.21 24.47 -2.80
N ARG A 417 -3.31 25.28 -1.72
CA ARG A 417 -4.21 26.43 -1.70
C ARG A 417 -3.77 27.53 -2.66
N VAL A 418 -2.48 27.83 -2.69
CA VAL A 418 -1.91 28.82 -3.62
C VAL A 418 -2.19 28.41 -5.07
N LYS A 419 -1.92 27.15 -5.45
CA LYS A 419 -2.19 26.64 -6.82
C LYS A 419 -3.66 26.53 -7.22
N ARG A 420 -4.59 26.70 -6.30
CA ARG A 420 -6.04 26.76 -6.61
C ARG A 420 -6.52 28.20 -6.74
N ALA A 421 -5.74 29.14 -6.26
CA ALA A 421 -6.03 30.56 -6.32
C ALA A 421 -5.42 31.24 -7.56
N GLU A 422 -4.44 30.61 -8.18
CA GLU A 422 -3.90 30.88 -9.51
C GLU A 422 -4.73 30.14 -10.59
#